data_50f5a615aeba15a688af2ca23ed822c3
#
_entry.id   50f5a615aeba15a688af2ca23ed822c3
#
_cell.length_a   1.000
_cell.length_b   1.000
_cell.length_c   1.000
_cell.angle_alpha   90.00
_cell.angle_beta   90.00
_cell.angle_gamma   90.00
#
_symmetry.space_group_name_H-M   'P 1'
#
loop_
_entity.id
_entity.type
_entity.pdbx_description
1 polymer ?
#
loop_
_entity_poly.entity_id
_entity_poly.type
_entity_poly.pdbx_seq_one_letter_code
_entity_poly.pdbx_strand_id
1 'polypeptide(L)'
;VVPFLIVLTSPGPIIYRHKRVGLDGKPFSMYKFRSMVIDADDILHKQDKTLLKKFKKMDWKLEAKDDPRITPLGRILRALTIDEFPQIYNVLVGDMSMVGPRAYLSRELDEQVQKYPGTAKLMKTVLKAKPGITGLWQVSGRNEVTFDKRVGLDAEYVNNLSLWNDLVILCKTPKAMI
;
A
#
# COMPACT_ATOMS: atom_id res chain seq x y z
N VAL A 1 10.53 -19.10 -8.86
CA VAL A 1 10.95 -19.44 -7.47
C VAL A 1 9.90 -18.98 -6.46
N VAL A 2 9.56 -17.68 -6.35
CA VAL A 2 8.65 -17.13 -5.31
C VAL A 2 7.28 -17.84 -5.29
N PRO A 3 6.54 -17.99 -6.41
CA PRO A 3 5.25 -18.69 -6.40
C PRO A 3 5.34 -20.11 -5.81
N PHE A 4 6.38 -20.84 -6.15
CA PHE A 4 6.60 -22.21 -5.67
C PHE A 4 6.84 -22.23 -4.14
N LEU A 5 7.67 -21.32 -3.62
CA LEU A 5 7.91 -21.21 -2.18
C LEU A 5 6.62 -20.87 -1.41
N ILE A 6 5.75 -20.03 -1.96
CA ILE A 6 4.48 -19.68 -1.33
C ILE A 6 3.58 -20.91 -1.20
N VAL A 7 3.48 -21.73 -2.25
CA VAL A 7 2.67 -22.96 -2.22
C VAL A 7 3.20 -23.96 -1.21
N LEU A 8 4.53 -24.13 -1.13
CA LEU A 8 5.16 -25.06 -0.19
C LEU A 8 5.02 -24.64 1.29
N THR A 9 5.01 -23.35 1.56
CA THR A 9 5.06 -22.83 2.95
C THR A 9 3.70 -22.48 3.55
N SER A 10 2.67 -22.32 2.70
CA SER A 10 1.33 -22.05 3.20
C SER A 10 0.24 -22.44 2.20
N PRO A 11 -0.90 -23.02 2.64
CA PRO A 11 -2.01 -23.38 1.76
C PRO A 11 -2.67 -22.12 1.16
N GLY A 12 -3.31 -22.26 -0.04
CA GLY A 12 -4.15 -21.23 -0.64
C GLY A 12 -3.52 -20.54 -1.87
N PRO A 13 -4.16 -19.49 -2.42
CA PRO A 13 -3.76 -18.86 -3.67
C PRO A 13 -2.41 -18.13 -3.55
N ILE A 14 -1.62 -18.15 -4.61
CA ILE A 14 -0.30 -17.49 -4.68
C ILE A 14 -0.46 -15.97 -4.69
N ILE A 15 -1.48 -15.48 -5.42
CA ILE A 15 -1.77 -14.06 -5.60
C ILE A 15 -2.90 -13.65 -4.67
N TYR A 16 -2.65 -12.64 -3.88
CA TYR A 16 -3.65 -11.95 -3.09
C TYR A 16 -4.18 -10.73 -3.86
N ARG A 17 -5.48 -10.56 -3.86
CA ARG A 17 -6.18 -9.44 -4.50
C ARG A 17 -6.70 -8.52 -3.41
N HIS A 18 -6.25 -7.28 -3.41
CA HIS A 18 -6.66 -6.29 -2.41
C HIS A 18 -7.44 -5.16 -3.09
N LYS A 19 -8.69 -4.95 -2.72
CA LYS A 19 -9.48 -3.83 -3.25
C LYS A 19 -8.92 -2.51 -2.73
N ARG A 20 -8.60 -1.62 -3.65
CA ARG A 20 -8.02 -0.30 -3.40
C ARG A 20 -8.79 0.77 -4.16
N VAL A 21 -8.61 2.02 -3.76
CA VAL A 21 -9.14 3.19 -4.45
C VAL A 21 -8.08 3.67 -5.45
N GLY A 22 -8.49 3.83 -6.69
CA GLY A 22 -7.67 4.29 -7.81
C GLY A 22 -8.08 5.65 -8.34
N LEU A 23 -7.80 5.86 -9.62
CA LEU A 23 -8.12 7.10 -10.35
C LEU A 23 -9.61 7.44 -10.22
N ASP A 24 -9.93 8.72 -9.97
CA ASP A 24 -11.29 9.25 -9.79
C ASP A 24 -12.09 8.54 -8.69
N GLY A 25 -11.41 7.94 -7.71
CA GLY A 25 -12.08 7.21 -6.63
C GLY A 25 -12.62 5.83 -7.03
N LYS A 26 -12.35 5.35 -8.24
CA LYS A 26 -12.83 4.06 -8.73
C LYS A 26 -12.10 2.91 -8.04
N PRO A 27 -12.82 1.88 -7.54
CA PRO A 27 -12.16 0.73 -6.93
C PRO A 27 -11.48 -0.13 -7.99
N PHE A 28 -10.29 -0.65 -7.66
CA PHE A 28 -9.58 -1.63 -8.47
C PHE A 28 -9.01 -2.73 -7.60
N SER A 29 -8.59 -3.85 -8.22
CA SER A 29 -7.93 -4.96 -7.53
C SER A 29 -6.43 -4.84 -7.65
N MET A 30 -5.74 -4.51 -6.57
CA MET A 30 -4.28 -4.49 -6.50
C MET A 30 -3.76 -5.90 -6.23
N TYR A 31 -2.81 -6.35 -7.03
CA TYR A 31 -2.24 -7.70 -6.93
C TYR A 31 -0.94 -7.71 -6.12
N LYS A 32 -0.81 -8.69 -5.22
CA LYS A 32 0.41 -8.95 -4.46
C LYS A 32 0.67 -10.45 -4.36
N PHE A 33 1.91 -10.84 -4.14
CA PHE A 33 2.17 -12.18 -3.65
C PHE A 33 1.61 -12.32 -2.23
N ARG A 34 1.01 -13.48 -1.96
CA ARG A 34 0.51 -13.76 -0.62
C ARG A 34 1.67 -13.84 0.37
N SER A 35 1.65 -12.95 1.36
CA SER A 35 2.61 -12.85 2.45
C SER A 35 1.97 -13.05 3.83
N MET A 36 0.64 -13.26 3.86
CA MET A 36 -0.14 -13.49 5.08
C MET A 36 -0.85 -14.84 5.02
N VAL A 37 -1.29 -15.32 6.18
CA VAL A 37 -2.17 -16.50 6.30
C VAL A 37 -3.49 -16.27 5.56
N ILE A 38 -4.16 -17.37 5.21
CA ILE A 38 -5.54 -17.30 4.73
C ILE A 38 -6.38 -16.64 5.83
N ASP A 39 -7.42 -15.92 5.46
CA ASP A 39 -8.31 -15.25 6.40
C ASP A 39 -7.68 -14.14 7.27
N ALA A 40 -6.50 -13.62 6.85
CA ALA A 40 -5.82 -12.52 7.56
C ALA A 40 -6.73 -11.30 7.78
N ASP A 41 -7.63 -11.00 6.84
CA ASP A 41 -8.60 -9.91 6.97
C ASP A 41 -9.70 -10.24 7.99
N ASP A 42 -10.14 -11.49 8.03
CA ASP A 42 -11.14 -11.96 9.03
C ASP A 42 -10.52 -12.00 10.43
N ILE A 43 -9.27 -12.42 10.56
CA ILE A 43 -8.54 -12.36 11.82
C ILE A 43 -8.51 -10.92 12.33
N LEU A 44 -8.15 -9.96 11.48
CA LEU A 44 -8.07 -8.55 11.87
C LEU A 44 -9.43 -7.95 12.23
N HIS A 45 -10.45 -8.18 11.41
CA HIS A 45 -11.70 -7.44 11.51
C HIS A 45 -12.76 -8.13 12.37
N LYS A 46 -12.72 -9.47 12.50
CA LYS A 46 -13.77 -10.26 13.19
C LYS A 46 -13.26 -10.96 14.46
N GLN A 47 -12.01 -11.44 14.48
CA GLN A 47 -11.52 -12.31 15.54
C GLN A 47 -10.69 -11.56 16.58
N ASP A 48 -9.82 -10.63 16.19
CA ASP A 48 -8.91 -9.94 17.10
C ASP A 48 -9.19 -8.42 17.19
N LYS A 49 -10.07 -8.07 18.12
CA LYS A 49 -10.41 -6.66 18.40
C LYS A 49 -9.21 -5.84 18.91
N THR A 50 -8.24 -6.48 19.56
CA THR A 50 -7.05 -5.82 20.12
C THR A 50 -6.10 -5.47 18.99
N LEU A 51 -5.86 -6.41 18.06
CA LEU A 51 -5.07 -6.18 16.87
C LEU A 51 -5.68 -5.08 16.00
N LEU A 52 -7.00 -5.07 15.82
CA LEU A 52 -7.72 -4.04 15.09
C LEU A 52 -7.54 -2.65 15.72
N LYS A 53 -7.64 -2.55 17.06
CA LYS A 53 -7.40 -1.28 17.78
C LYS A 53 -5.96 -0.80 17.58
N LYS A 54 -4.96 -1.71 17.69
CA LYS A 54 -3.54 -1.39 17.45
C LYS A 54 -3.34 -0.91 16.01
N PHE A 55 -3.91 -1.61 15.03
CA PHE A 55 -3.85 -1.28 13.60
C PHE A 55 -4.40 0.13 13.31
N LYS A 56 -5.59 0.46 13.83
CA LYS A 56 -6.21 1.77 13.67
C LYS A 56 -5.42 2.89 14.37
N LYS A 57 -4.90 2.63 15.59
CA LYS A 57 -4.08 3.59 16.34
C LYS A 57 -2.79 3.96 15.60
N MET A 58 -2.24 3.02 14.83
CA MET A 58 -1.02 3.20 14.02
C MET A 58 -1.33 3.62 12.56
N ASP A 59 -2.38 4.41 12.35
CA ASP A 59 -2.80 4.94 11.05
C ASP A 59 -2.90 3.86 9.96
N TRP A 60 -3.58 2.75 10.30
CA TRP A 60 -3.83 1.59 9.41
C TRP A 60 -2.55 0.90 8.93
N LYS A 61 -1.55 0.85 9.79
CA LYS A 61 -0.29 0.16 9.55
C LYS A 61 0.09 -0.69 10.76
N LEU A 62 0.76 -1.82 10.50
CA LEU A 62 1.48 -2.59 11.50
C LEU A 62 2.86 -2.91 10.92
N GLU A 63 3.87 -2.89 11.77
CA GLU A 63 5.17 -3.38 11.39
C GLU A 63 5.13 -4.89 11.16
N ALA A 64 5.91 -5.38 10.18
CA ALA A 64 5.89 -6.80 9.81
C ALA A 64 6.27 -7.74 10.98
N LYS A 65 7.11 -7.26 11.91
CA LYS A 65 7.50 -8.02 13.10
C LYS A 65 6.37 -8.21 14.12
N ASP A 66 5.43 -7.24 14.17
CA ASP A 66 4.34 -7.17 15.14
C ASP A 66 3.01 -7.72 14.60
N ASP A 67 2.95 -8.08 13.33
CA ASP A 67 1.72 -8.58 12.70
C ASP A 67 1.73 -10.12 12.68
N PRO A 68 0.91 -10.77 13.56
CA PRO A 68 0.87 -12.24 13.67
C PRO A 68 0.33 -12.92 12.41
N ARG A 69 -0.31 -12.18 11.52
CA ARG A 69 -0.90 -12.71 10.29
C ARG A 69 0.14 -12.97 9.20
N ILE A 70 1.36 -12.40 9.34
CA ILE A 70 2.42 -12.52 8.34
C ILE A 70 3.12 -13.87 8.50
N THR A 71 3.20 -14.62 7.40
CA THR A 71 3.92 -15.91 7.38
C THR A 71 5.45 -15.69 7.49
N PRO A 72 6.24 -16.70 7.93
CA PRO A 72 7.70 -16.58 7.96
C PRO A 72 8.29 -16.18 6.60
N LEU A 73 7.86 -16.83 5.51
CA LEU A 73 8.25 -16.46 4.15
C LEU A 73 7.76 -15.04 3.80
N GLY A 74 6.54 -14.70 4.23
CA GLY A 74 5.94 -13.38 4.00
C GLY A 74 6.76 -12.25 4.61
N ARG A 75 7.41 -12.46 5.74
CA ARG A 75 8.33 -11.47 6.35
C ARG A 75 9.51 -11.16 5.43
N ILE A 76 10.10 -12.19 4.82
CA ILE A 76 11.20 -12.03 3.86
C ILE A 76 10.71 -11.30 2.61
N LEU A 77 9.58 -11.73 2.04
CA LEU A 77 9.02 -11.11 0.84
C LEU A 77 8.72 -9.62 1.05
N ARG A 78 8.18 -9.24 2.21
CA ARG A 78 7.88 -7.85 2.57
C ARG A 78 9.13 -7.03 2.84
N ALA A 79 10.12 -7.60 3.56
CA ALA A 79 11.39 -6.94 3.81
C ALA A 79 12.12 -6.58 2.51
N LEU A 80 12.02 -7.44 1.49
CA LEU A 80 12.59 -7.22 0.16
C LEU A 80 11.62 -6.56 -0.83
N THR A 81 10.40 -6.23 -0.39
CA THR A 81 9.31 -5.67 -1.23
C THR A 81 8.97 -6.55 -2.47
N ILE A 82 9.36 -7.82 -2.44
CA ILE A 82 9.09 -8.79 -3.52
C ILE A 82 7.58 -9.10 -3.62
N ASP A 83 6.86 -9.02 -2.52
CA ASP A 83 5.42 -9.24 -2.49
C ASP A 83 4.65 -8.24 -3.38
N GLU A 84 5.24 -7.11 -3.74
CA GLU A 84 4.62 -6.08 -4.58
C GLU A 84 4.86 -6.27 -6.10
N PHE A 85 5.74 -7.22 -6.52
CA PHE A 85 6.00 -7.46 -7.95
C PHE A 85 4.74 -7.69 -8.82
N PRO A 86 3.70 -8.41 -8.36
CA PRO A 86 2.50 -8.59 -9.16
C PRO A 86 1.76 -7.29 -9.51
N GLN A 87 2.05 -6.16 -8.83
CA GLN A 87 1.47 -4.85 -9.18
C GLN A 87 1.94 -4.37 -10.57
N ILE A 88 3.02 -4.91 -11.12
CA ILE A 88 3.42 -4.66 -12.51
C ILE A 88 2.26 -4.98 -13.47
N TYR A 89 1.48 -6.03 -13.19
CA TYR A 89 0.28 -6.33 -13.97
C TYR A 89 -0.75 -5.19 -13.89
N ASN A 90 -0.94 -4.56 -12.71
CA ASN A 90 -1.84 -3.41 -12.61
C ASN A 90 -1.35 -2.21 -13.42
N VAL A 91 -0.03 -2.03 -13.57
CA VAL A 91 0.53 -0.98 -14.44
C VAL A 91 0.25 -1.30 -15.90
N LEU A 92 0.47 -2.55 -16.33
CA LEU A 92 0.25 -2.98 -17.72
C LEU A 92 -1.22 -2.86 -18.15
N VAL A 93 -2.17 -3.17 -17.26
CA VAL A 93 -3.61 -3.03 -17.56
C VAL A 93 -4.13 -1.60 -17.34
N GLY A 94 -3.30 -0.70 -16.82
CA GLY A 94 -3.62 0.71 -16.67
C GLY A 94 -4.34 1.12 -15.39
N ASP A 95 -4.46 0.23 -14.40
CA ASP A 95 -5.03 0.52 -13.07
C ASP A 95 -4.08 1.38 -12.23
N MET A 96 -2.77 1.19 -12.40
CA MET A 96 -1.69 1.85 -11.66
C MET A 96 -0.67 2.50 -12.60
N SER A 97 0.20 3.32 -12.03
CA SER A 97 1.41 3.85 -12.64
C SER A 97 2.65 3.28 -11.96
N MET A 98 3.83 3.40 -12.57
CA MET A 98 5.11 3.11 -11.89
C MET A 98 5.31 4.05 -10.71
N VAL A 99 5.13 5.36 -10.93
CA VAL A 99 5.20 6.41 -9.91
C VAL A 99 3.85 7.04 -9.73
N GLY A 100 3.43 7.27 -8.49
CA GLY A 100 2.13 7.85 -8.19
C GLY A 100 1.83 7.92 -6.69
N PRO A 101 0.67 8.47 -6.33
CA PRO A 101 0.20 8.47 -4.95
C PRO A 101 -0.08 7.05 -4.44
N ARG A 102 -0.22 6.92 -3.12
CA ARG A 102 -0.58 5.65 -2.49
C ARG A 102 -1.95 5.13 -2.95
N ALA A 103 -2.05 3.84 -3.21
CA ALA A 103 -3.32 3.14 -3.36
C ALA A 103 -3.99 2.96 -1.99
N TYR A 104 -4.92 3.84 -1.62
CA TYR A 104 -5.61 3.84 -0.33
C TYR A 104 -6.69 2.76 -0.23
N LEU A 105 -7.01 2.32 1.00
CA LEU A 105 -8.21 1.54 1.29
C LEU A 105 -9.42 2.47 1.41
N SER A 106 -10.60 2.07 0.94
CA SER A 106 -11.82 2.88 1.10
C SER A 106 -12.09 3.16 2.58
N ARG A 107 -12.06 2.12 3.42
CA ARG A 107 -12.26 2.26 4.89
C ARG A 107 -11.21 3.15 5.56
N GLU A 108 -9.95 3.10 5.09
CA GLU A 108 -8.88 3.98 5.57
C GLU A 108 -9.23 5.43 5.26
N LEU A 109 -9.71 5.73 4.05
CA LEU A 109 -10.09 7.08 3.65
C LEU A 109 -11.26 7.60 4.49
N ASP A 110 -12.31 6.78 4.66
CA ASP A 110 -13.51 7.19 5.39
C ASP A 110 -13.20 7.56 6.86
N GLU A 111 -12.37 6.76 7.55
CA GLU A 111 -12.01 7.01 8.95
C GLU A 111 -10.95 8.10 9.10
N GLN A 112 -9.93 8.10 8.25
CA GLN A 112 -8.80 9.03 8.39
C GLN A 112 -9.14 10.46 7.96
N VAL A 113 -9.99 10.63 6.96
CA VAL A 113 -10.47 11.97 6.57
C VAL A 113 -11.29 12.61 7.70
N GLN A 114 -12.04 11.80 8.48
CA GLN A 114 -12.74 12.30 9.67
C GLN A 114 -11.76 12.70 10.78
N LYS A 115 -10.71 11.90 11.01
CA LYS A 115 -9.66 12.19 12.00
C LYS A 115 -8.80 13.40 11.62
N TYR A 116 -8.58 13.61 10.31
CA TYR A 116 -7.76 14.70 9.75
C TYR A 116 -8.58 15.51 8.71
N PRO A 117 -9.53 16.35 9.13
CA PRO A 117 -10.47 17.01 8.19
C PRO A 117 -9.80 17.85 7.10
N GLY A 118 -8.62 18.43 7.39
CA GLY A 118 -7.83 19.19 6.42
C GLY A 118 -7.38 18.37 5.19
N THR A 119 -7.38 17.03 5.28
CA THR A 119 -6.95 16.15 4.19
C THR A 119 -8.04 15.92 3.12
N ALA A 120 -9.31 16.22 3.43
CA ALA A 120 -10.42 15.97 2.50
C ALA A 120 -10.25 16.67 1.14
N LYS A 121 -9.79 17.93 1.16
CA LYS A 121 -9.51 18.70 -0.07
C LYS A 121 -8.32 18.14 -0.83
N LEU A 122 -7.24 17.80 -0.12
CA LEU A 122 -6.02 17.23 -0.70
C LEU A 122 -6.31 15.86 -1.32
N MET A 123 -7.15 15.04 -0.68
CA MET A 123 -7.53 13.73 -1.20
C MET A 123 -8.25 13.83 -2.56
N LYS A 124 -9.07 14.86 -2.78
CA LYS A 124 -9.66 15.11 -4.10
C LYS A 124 -8.61 15.35 -5.19
N THR A 125 -7.47 15.97 -4.83
CA THR A 125 -6.33 16.14 -5.73
C THR A 125 -5.61 14.83 -5.95
N VAL A 126 -5.32 14.09 -4.88
CA VAL A 126 -4.65 12.79 -4.93
C VAL A 126 -5.36 11.80 -5.86
N LEU A 127 -6.70 11.76 -5.79
CA LEU A 127 -7.51 10.85 -6.61
C LEU A 127 -7.58 11.21 -8.10
N LYS A 128 -7.03 12.35 -8.52
CA LYS A 128 -6.92 12.73 -9.95
C LYS A 128 -5.75 12.04 -10.67
N ALA A 129 -4.91 11.28 -9.95
CA ALA A 129 -3.83 10.52 -10.54
C ALA A 129 -3.99 9.02 -10.26
N LYS A 130 -3.43 8.18 -11.16
CA LYS A 130 -3.34 6.74 -10.91
C LYS A 130 -2.41 6.47 -9.72
N PRO A 131 -2.75 5.54 -8.82
CA PRO A 131 -1.83 5.15 -7.76
C PRO A 131 -0.55 4.53 -8.34
N GLY A 132 0.58 4.74 -7.65
CA GLY A 132 1.89 4.23 -8.05
C GLY A 132 2.32 2.99 -7.29
N ILE A 133 3.23 2.20 -7.89
CA ILE A 133 4.00 1.17 -7.18
C ILE A 133 4.93 1.87 -6.19
N THR A 134 5.60 2.94 -6.63
CA THR A 134 6.35 3.85 -5.77
C THR A 134 5.81 5.27 -5.86
N GLY A 135 6.26 6.17 -5.00
CA GLY A 135 5.79 7.55 -4.98
C GLY A 135 6.57 8.43 -4.01
N LEU A 136 6.26 9.72 -4.02
CA LEU A 136 6.96 10.71 -3.22
C LEU A 136 6.92 10.37 -1.71
N TRP A 137 5.78 9.91 -1.18
CA TRP A 137 5.65 9.55 0.23
C TRP A 137 6.56 8.37 0.63
N GLN A 138 6.77 7.37 -0.27
CA GLN A 138 7.66 6.24 0.03
C GLN A 138 9.11 6.69 0.19
N VAL A 139 9.57 7.58 -0.67
CA VAL A 139 10.96 8.07 -0.65
C VAL A 139 11.20 9.18 0.36
N SER A 140 10.12 9.70 1.00
CA SER A 140 10.18 10.80 1.98
C SER A 140 9.94 10.36 3.44
N GLY A 141 10.07 9.06 3.75
CA GLY A 141 9.94 8.54 5.12
C GLY A 141 9.02 7.35 5.30
N ARG A 142 8.37 6.90 4.22
CA ARG A 142 7.62 5.62 4.16
C ARG A 142 6.69 5.40 5.37
N ASN A 143 7.08 4.53 6.31
CA ASN A 143 6.24 4.14 7.45
C ASN A 143 6.20 5.18 8.58
N GLU A 144 7.17 6.08 8.65
CA GLU A 144 7.26 7.12 9.68
C GLU A 144 6.35 8.31 9.40
N VAL A 145 5.82 8.40 8.15
CA VAL A 145 4.95 9.51 7.75
C VAL A 145 3.52 9.27 8.22
N THR A 146 2.96 10.21 8.96
CA THR A 146 1.55 10.21 9.39
C THR A 146 0.60 10.33 8.18
N PHE A 147 -0.68 9.99 8.39
CA PHE A 147 -1.65 10.00 7.28
C PHE A 147 -1.76 11.38 6.62
N ASP A 148 -1.91 12.45 7.40
CA ASP A 148 -2.03 13.83 6.92
C ASP A 148 -0.82 14.28 6.10
N LYS A 149 0.40 14.01 6.59
CA LYS A 149 1.64 14.30 5.86
C LYS A 149 1.74 13.49 4.57
N ARG A 150 1.34 12.22 4.61
CA ARG A 150 1.34 11.35 3.42
C ARG A 150 0.43 11.88 2.34
N VAL A 151 -0.81 12.24 2.71
CA VAL A 151 -1.77 12.86 1.77
C VAL A 151 -1.23 14.18 1.22
N GLY A 152 -0.52 14.96 2.05
CA GLY A 152 0.16 16.18 1.61
C GLY A 152 1.21 15.90 0.54
N LEU A 153 2.11 14.93 0.77
CA LEU A 153 3.14 14.51 -0.19
C LEU A 153 2.54 13.96 -1.48
N ASP A 154 1.47 13.15 -1.37
CA ASP A 154 0.77 12.61 -2.54
C ASP A 154 0.11 13.73 -3.36
N ALA A 155 -0.50 14.74 -2.71
CA ALA A 155 -1.09 15.88 -3.37
C ALA A 155 -0.02 16.80 -4.01
N GLU A 156 1.12 16.98 -3.34
CA GLU A 156 2.29 17.69 -3.88
C GLU A 156 2.79 17.03 -5.15
N TYR A 157 2.95 15.70 -5.14
CA TYR A 157 3.34 14.93 -6.33
C TYR A 157 2.36 15.15 -7.48
N VAL A 158 1.04 15.04 -7.21
CA VAL A 158 0.02 15.20 -8.26
C VAL A 158 0.00 16.62 -8.84
N ASN A 159 0.24 17.64 -8.02
CA ASN A 159 0.31 19.02 -8.50
C ASN A 159 1.59 19.32 -9.31
N ASN A 160 2.64 18.52 -9.14
CA ASN A 160 3.95 18.70 -9.77
C ASN A 160 4.34 17.51 -10.65
N LEU A 161 3.36 16.90 -11.34
CA LEU A 161 3.60 15.78 -12.25
C LEU A 161 4.60 16.14 -13.33
N SER A 162 5.72 15.42 -13.40
CA SER A 162 6.70 15.54 -14.46
C SER A 162 7.53 14.26 -14.59
N LEU A 163 7.98 13.95 -15.80
CA LEU A 163 8.88 12.82 -16.05
C LEU A 163 10.18 12.92 -15.25
N TRP A 164 10.67 14.13 -15.02
CA TRP A 164 11.88 14.34 -14.22
C TRP A 164 11.65 13.95 -12.75
N ASN A 165 10.54 14.36 -12.16
CA ASN A 165 10.17 13.96 -10.79
C ASN A 165 10.02 12.46 -10.68
N ASP A 166 9.41 11.81 -11.67
CA ASP A 166 9.26 10.36 -11.70
C ASP A 166 10.62 9.64 -11.72
N LEU A 167 11.56 10.12 -12.57
CA LEU A 167 12.92 9.57 -12.61
C LEU A 167 13.64 9.73 -11.27
N VAL A 168 13.53 10.89 -10.63
CA VAL A 168 14.13 11.16 -9.31
C VAL A 168 13.56 10.22 -8.26
N ILE A 169 12.22 10.02 -8.24
CA ILE A 169 11.56 9.11 -7.31
C ILE A 169 12.01 7.67 -7.57
N LEU A 170 12.04 7.22 -8.82
CA LEU A 170 12.51 5.88 -9.19
C LEU A 170 13.95 5.63 -8.72
N CYS A 171 14.86 6.61 -8.92
CA CYS A 171 16.24 6.50 -8.46
C CYS A 171 16.38 6.45 -6.92
N LYS A 172 15.47 7.09 -6.18
CA LYS A 172 15.46 7.08 -4.70
C LYS A 172 14.78 5.83 -4.13
N THR A 173 13.92 5.16 -4.90
CA THR A 173 13.10 4.02 -4.44
C THR A 173 13.94 2.87 -3.88
N PRO A 174 15.05 2.39 -4.50
CA PRO A 174 15.84 1.30 -3.94
C PRO A 174 16.34 1.58 -2.52
N LYS A 175 16.78 2.81 -2.25
CA LYS A 175 17.22 3.22 -0.90
C LYS A 175 16.07 3.26 0.11
N ALA A 176 14.87 3.60 -0.32
CA ALA A 176 13.71 3.65 0.54
C ALA A 176 13.11 2.27 0.83
N MET A 177 13.52 1.22 0.09
CA MET A 177 13.06 -0.16 0.27
C MET A 177 13.89 -0.94 1.31
N ILE A 178 15.07 -0.47 1.62
CA ILE A 178 16.00 -1.03 2.61
C ILE A 178 15.81 -0.33 3.96
#